data_3b42e5755e95742c1038c5604f5c22d1
#
_entry.id   3b42e5755e95742c1038c5604f5c22d1
#
_cell.length_a   1.000
_cell.length_b   1.000
_cell.length_c   1.000
_cell.angle_alpha   90.00
_cell.angle_beta   90.00
_cell.angle_gamma   90.00
#
_symmetry.space_group_name_H-M   'P 1'
#
loop_
_entity.id
_entity.type
_entity.pdbx_description
1 polymer ?
#
loop_
_entity_poly.entity_id
_entity_poly.type
_entity_poly.pdbx_seq_one_letter_code
_entity_poly.pdbx_strand_id
1 'polypeptide(L)'
;MDTVGTRERGTAADGASGPGALPGRRAGAGRIVVDWLTTTDHKKIGTLYLVTAFVFFLLGGALALVMRAELARPGTQLISNEQFNQAFTMHGSIMLLLFAMPLFTGFANWIMPLQIGAPDVAFPRLNMLAYWLFLFGSLIAAAGFLTPQGAASFGWFLYAPLSDAVHSPSIGSDMWIMGVALSGFGSILGAVNFITTIICMRAPGLTMFRLPVFTWNVLLTGVLILLVFPVLAAALLALECDRKFGSHIFDAANGGALLWQHLFWFFGHPEVYVLALPFFGIVSEVIPVFSRKPLFGYMGLVGATIAIAGLSVTVWAHHMYTTGGVLLPFFSFMTFLIAVPTGVKFFNWIGTMWRGSLSFETPMLWTTGFLMTFLFGGLTGVILASPPLDFHTSDSYFVVAHFHYTLFGTVVYAMFAGFHFWWPKFTGKLLDERLGKITFWTLTAGFHLTFLVQHWLGAEGMPRRYADYLAADGFTALNTVSTIGSFLLGLSFLPFLYNVWRTAHCGEKVTGDDPWGYGRSLEWATSCPPPRHNFLALPRIRSESPAFDLHHPEIAAREKADAL
;
A
#
# COMPACT_ATOMS: atom_id res chain seq x y z
N MET A 1 26.79 75.88 -23.55
CA MET A 1 27.72 75.92 -22.43
C MET A 1 27.53 74.52 -21.74
N ASP A 2 28.39 73.71 -21.74
CA ASP A 2 29.66 73.27 -22.22
C ASP A 2 29.74 71.75 -22.09
N THR A 3 30.21 71.17 -23.12
CA THR A 3 30.60 69.76 -23.28
C THR A 3 31.75 69.41 -22.32
N VAL A 4 31.72 68.20 -21.76
CA VAL A 4 32.97 67.44 -21.61
C VAL A 4 32.61 65.92 -21.70
N GLY A 5 33.10 65.30 -22.77
CA GLY A 5 33.19 63.87 -22.92
C GLY A 5 34.44 63.29 -22.21
N THR A 6 34.38 62.08 -21.77
CA THR A 6 35.55 61.28 -21.48
C THR A 6 35.37 59.81 -21.89
N ARG A 7 36.04 59.49 -22.96
CA ARG A 7 36.77 58.28 -23.38
C ARG A 7 36.54 56.99 -22.58
N GLU A 8 36.05 55.99 -23.32
CA GLU A 8 36.30 54.56 -23.10
C GLU A 8 37.84 54.28 -23.01
N ARG A 9 38.18 53.44 -22.04
CA ARG A 9 39.37 52.59 -22.08
C ARG A 9 38.93 51.15 -21.89
N GLY A 10 38.97 50.40 -22.98
CA GLY A 10 38.98 48.94 -22.92
C GLY A 10 40.27 48.47 -22.27
N THR A 11 40.12 47.56 -21.31
CA THR A 11 41.19 46.66 -20.89
C THR A 11 40.68 45.24 -21.09
N ALA A 12 41.22 44.62 -22.13
CA ALA A 12 41.22 43.17 -22.26
C ALA A 12 41.91 42.59 -21.03
N ALA A 13 41.23 41.75 -20.28
CA ALA A 13 41.85 40.92 -19.26
C ALA A 13 41.73 39.48 -19.73
N ASP A 14 42.88 38.91 -19.92
CA ASP A 14 43.18 37.56 -20.34
C ASP A 14 42.43 36.50 -19.53
N GLY A 15 42.07 35.44 -20.24
CA GLY A 15 41.55 34.22 -19.67
C GLY A 15 42.52 33.57 -18.67
N ALA A 16 42.11 33.53 -17.42
CA ALA A 16 42.64 32.58 -16.47
C ALA A 16 41.71 31.36 -16.45
N SER A 17 42.07 30.35 -17.22
CA SER A 17 41.54 28.99 -17.05
C SER A 17 41.85 28.52 -15.63
N GLY A 18 40.85 28.52 -14.76
CA GLY A 18 40.93 27.90 -13.46
C GLY A 18 41.30 26.42 -13.56
N PRO A 19 42.00 25.85 -12.58
CA PRO A 19 42.51 24.48 -12.65
C PRO A 19 41.34 23.52 -12.85
N GLY A 20 41.45 22.68 -13.88
CA GLY A 20 40.46 21.72 -14.31
C GLY A 20 39.90 20.91 -13.14
N ALA A 21 38.59 20.89 -13.03
CA ALA A 21 37.89 19.95 -12.14
C ALA A 21 38.37 18.53 -12.49
N LEU A 22 39.11 17.92 -11.60
CA LEU A 22 39.51 16.52 -11.72
C LEU A 22 38.25 15.69 -11.95
N PRO A 23 38.24 14.75 -12.90
CA PRO A 23 37.12 13.89 -13.14
C PRO A 23 36.79 13.18 -11.83
N GLY A 24 35.56 13.42 -11.32
CA GLY A 24 35.12 12.92 -10.02
C GLY A 24 35.44 11.44 -9.90
N ARG A 25 36.30 11.06 -8.99
CA ARG A 25 36.59 9.68 -8.63
C ARG A 25 35.23 9.00 -8.36
N ARG A 26 34.86 8.03 -9.17
CA ARG A 26 33.67 7.21 -8.92
C ARG A 26 33.75 6.74 -7.47
N ALA A 27 32.73 7.07 -6.66
CA ALA A 27 32.68 6.65 -5.28
C ALA A 27 32.84 5.12 -5.23
N GLY A 28 33.75 4.60 -4.42
CA GLY A 28 33.92 3.15 -4.27
C GLY A 28 32.62 2.51 -3.80
N ALA A 29 32.34 1.26 -4.19
CA ALA A 29 31.11 0.55 -3.86
C ALA A 29 30.75 0.62 -2.36
N GLY A 30 31.73 0.52 -1.46
CA GLY A 30 31.52 0.65 -0.02
C GLY A 30 30.96 2.02 0.40
N ARG A 31 31.39 3.10 -0.24
CA ARG A 31 30.88 4.45 0.05
C ARG A 31 29.43 4.61 -0.40
N ILE A 32 29.07 3.99 -1.52
CA ILE A 32 27.68 3.97 -2.00
C ILE A 32 26.79 3.23 -1.00
N VAL A 33 27.22 2.06 -0.53
CA VAL A 33 26.47 1.27 0.47
C VAL A 33 26.27 2.09 1.76
N VAL A 34 27.32 2.70 2.30
CA VAL A 34 27.23 3.53 3.51
C VAL A 34 26.27 4.71 3.29
N ASP A 35 26.33 5.38 2.13
CA ASP A 35 25.43 6.49 1.80
C ASP A 35 23.95 6.07 1.76
N TRP A 36 23.64 4.87 1.32
CA TRP A 36 22.27 4.33 1.37
C TRP A 36 21.85 3.91 2.78
N LEU A 37 22.74 3.29 3.55
CA LEU A 37 22.44 2.79 4.90
C LEU A 37 22.31 3.89 5.95
N THR A 38 22.91 5.07 5.71
CA THR A 38 22.90 6.20 6.65
C THR A 38 22.16 7.43 6.11
N THR A 39 21.41 7.26 5.02
CA THR A 39 20.70 8.36 4.36
C THR A 39 19.63 8.96 5.24
N THR A 40 19.41 10.26 5.09
CA THR A 40 18.24 10.98 5.63
C THR A 40 17.36 11.55 4.51
N ASP A 41 17.66 11.23 3.25
CA ASP A 41 16.87 11.63 2.10
C ASP A 41 15.58 10.82 2.01
N HIS A 42 14.44 11.49 2.09
CA HIS A 42 13.13 10.85 2.03
C HIS A 42 12.92 10.00 0.76
N LYS A 43 13.52 10.40 -0.38
CA LYS A 43 13.42 9.66 -1.65
C LYS A 43 14.21 8.34 -1.61
N LYS A 44 15.43 8.37 -1.04
CA LYS A 44 16.23 7.15 -0.85
C LYS A 44 15.56 6.21 0.15
N ILE A 45 15.06 6.75 1.28
CA ILE A 45 14.32 5.96 2.27
C ILE A 45 13.04 5.37 1.65
N GLY A 46 12.29 6.17 0.88
CA GLY A 46 11.14 5.69 0.12
C GLY A 46 11.49 4.54 -0.85
N THR A 47 12.63 4.66 -1.55
CA THR A 47 13.13 3.59 -2.42
C THR A 47 13.48 2.32 -1.64
N LEU A 48 14.12 2.44 -0.47
CA LEU A 48 14.41 1.30 0.41
C LEU A 48 13.10 0.58 0.83
N TYR A 49 12.07 1.33 1.24
CA TYR A 49 10.76 0.77 1.56
C TYR A 49 10.12 0.06 0.36
N LEU A 50 10.09 0.70 -0.83
CA LEU A 50 9.48 0.13 -2.03
C LEU A 50 10.17 -1.17 -2.46
N VAL A 51 11.51 -1.19 -2.47
CA VAL A 51 12.29 -2.38 -2.86
C VAL A 51 12.11 -3.50 -1.86
N THR A 52 12.23 -3.20 -0.56
CA THR A 52 12.08 -4.22 0.50
C THR A 52 10.65 -4.79 0.52
N ALA A 53 9.64 -3.93 0.40
CA ALA A 53 8.24 -4.35 0.31
C ALA A 53 8.01 -5.27 -0.90
N PHE A 54 8.59 -4.94 -2.06
CA PHE A 54 8.45 -5.77 -3.24
C PHE A 54 9.15 -7.13 -3.11
N VAL A 55 10.28 -7.20 -2.42
CA VAL A 55 10.94 -8.50 -2.10
C VAL A 55 10.04 -9.34 -1.20
N PHE A 56 9.47 -8.76 -0.15
CA PHE A 56 8.50 -9.48 0.71
C PHE A 56 7.24 -9.90 -0.05
N PHE A 57 6.76 -9.09 -0.98
CA PHE A 57 5.66 -9.46 -1.87
C PHE A 57 5.96 -10.74 -2.67
N LEU A 58 7.15 -10.85 -3.24
CA LEU A 58 7.56 -12.06 -3.98
C LEU A 58 7.67 -13.27 -3.05
N LEU A 59 8.22 -13.11 -1.85
CA LEU A 59 8.32 -14.19 -0.85
C LEU A 59 6.94 -14.66 -0.38
N GLY A 60 6.06 -13.73 -0.01
CA GLY A 60 4.69 -14.07 0.38
C GLY A 60 3.88 -14.68 -0.78
N GLY A 61 4.11 -14.21 -2.02
CA GLY A 61 3.54 -14.79 -3.22
C GLY A 61 4.01 -16.22 -3.48
N ALA A 62 5.29 -16.52 -3.26
CA ALA A 62 5.82 -17.89 -3.38
C ALA A 62 5.14 -18.85 -2.38
N LEU A 63 4.92 -18.41 -1.13
CA LEU A 63 4.17 -19.21 -0.15
C LEU A 63 2.73 -19.48 -0.62
N ALA A 64 2.07 -18.49 -1.23
CA ALA A 64 0.73 -18.67 -1.80
C ALA A 64 0.73 -19.71 -2.94
N LEU A 65 1.73 -19.69 -3.81
CA LEU A 65 1.86 -20.68 -4.90
C LEU A 65 2.06 -22.09 -4.36
N VAL A 66 2.84 -22.25 -3.29
CA VAL A 66 3.03 -23.56 -2.62
C VAL A 66 1.70 -24.06 -2.05
N MET A 67 0.93 -23.21 -1.35
CA MET A 67 -0.40 -23.58 -0.83
C MET A 67 -1.37 -23.94 -1.97
N ARG A 68 -1.35 -23.20 -3.07
CA ARG A 68 -2.23 -23.50 -4.21
C ARG A 68 -1.83 -24.79 -4.93
N ALA A 69 -0.54 -25.07 -5.02
CA ALA A 69 -0.04 -26.34 -5.58
C ALA A 69 -0.48 -27.53 -4.71
N GLU A 70 -0.41 -27.41 -3.36
CA GLU A 70 -0.89 -28.42 -2.43
C GLU A 70 -2.39 -28.70 -2.62
N LEU A 71 -3.21 -27.65 -2.72
CA LEU A 71 -4.65 -27.76 -2.86
C LEU A 71 -5.14 -28.03 -4.29
N ALA A 72 -4.25 -28.28 -5.24
CA ALA A 72 -4.65 -28.58 -6.62
C ALA A 72 -5.45 -29.89 -6.74
N ARG A 73 -5.19 -30.83 -5.85
CA ARG A 73 -5.82 -32.17 -5.76
C ARG A 73 -5.98 -32.60 -4.31
N PRO A 74 -6.94 -33.49 -4.01
CA PRO A 74 -7.09 -34.09 -2.69
C PRO A 74 -5.86 -34.89 -2.29
N GLY A 75 -5.60 -34.95 -0.98
CA GLY A 75 -4.44 -35.59 -0.35
C GLY A 75 -3.25 -34.65 -0.19
N THR A 76 -2.51 -34.81 0.91
CA THR A 76 -1.25 -34.07 1.13
C THR A 76 -0.15 -34.60 0.20
N GLN A 77 0.42 -33.71 -0.63
CA GLN A 77 1.30 -34.08 -1.74
C GLN A 77 2.67 -33.44 -1.68
N LEU A 78 2.75 -32.18 -1.29
CA LEU A 78 3.99 -31.37 -1.36
C LEU A 78 4.52 -31.00 0.01
N ILE A 79 3.64 -30.69 0.95
CA ILE A 79 3.98 -30.19 2.27
C ILE A 79 3.11 -30.84 3.35
N SER A 80 3.63 -30.91 4.58
CA SER A 80 2.87 -31.41 5.72
C SER A 80 1.81 -30.39 6.17
N ASN A 81 0.84 -30.85 6.98
CA ASN A 81 -0.18 -29.95 7.58
C ASN A 81 0.45 -28.81 8.36
N GLU A 82 1.52 -29.06 9.12
CA GLU A 82 2.22 -28.02 9.88
C GLU A 82 2.92 -27.02 8.96
N GLN A 83 3.57 -27.49 7.90
CA GLN A 83 4.17 -26.60 6.89
C GLN A 83 3.09 -25.77 6.15
N PHE A 84 1.91 -26.33 5.93
CA PHE A 84 0.78 -25.58 5.37
C PHE A 84 0.32 -24.49 6.33
N ASN A 85 0.22 -24.79 7.65
CA ASN A 85 -0.11 -23.82 8.68
C ASN A 85 0.90 -22.67 8.74
N GLN A 86 2.19 -22.98 8.66
CA GLN A 86 3.25 -21.98 8.57
C GLN A 86 3.13 -21.16 7.28
N ALA A 87 2.86 -21.79 6.14
CA ALA A 87 2.74 -21.12 4.85
C ALA A 87 1.60 -20.08 4.83
N PHE A 88 0.37 -20.44 5.29
CA PHE A 88 -0.72 -19.47 5.29
C PHE A 88 -0.55 -18.39 6.36
N THR A 89 0.04 -18.72 7.52
CA THR A 89 0.33 -17.75 8.58
C THR A 89 1.32 -16.70 8.08
N MET A 90 2.41 -17.15 7.50
CA MET A 90 3.46 -16.25 7.01
C MET A 90 3.06 -15.53 5.73
N HIS A 91 2.31 -16.19 4.82
CA HIS A 91 1.74 -15.49 3.67
C HIS A 91 0.87 -14.30 4.10
N GLY A 92 -0.10 -14.52 5.00
CA GLY A 92 -0.98 -13.46 5.48
C GLY A 92 -0.21 -12.33 6.18
N SER A 93 0.70 -12.68 7.08
CA SER A 93 1.52 -11.72 7.82
C SER A 93 2.42 -10.90 6.89
N ILE A 94 3.10 -11.55 5.95
CA ILE A 94 3.97 -10.89 4.98
C ILE A 94 3.16 -9.94 4.09
N MET A 95 2.03 -10.39 3.55
CA MET A 95 1.26 -9.59 2.60
C MET A 95 0.64 -8.35 3.24
N LEU A 96 0.17 -8.43 4.48
CA LEU A 96 -0.45 -7.30 5.17
C LEU A 96 0.61 -6.38 5.79
N LEU A 97 1.49 -6.92 6.63
CA LEU A 97 2.35 -6.15 7.52
C LEU A 97 3.74 -5.86 6.94
N LEU A 98 4.29 -6.76 6.09
CA LEU A 98 5.65 -6.63 5.57
C LEU A 98 5.72 -6.21 4.09
N PHE A 99 4.60 -6.26 3.38
CA PHE A 99 4.48 -5.79 2.00
C PHE A 99 3.57 -4.57 1.89
N ALA A 100 2.26 -4.68 2.15
CA ALA A 100 1.29 -3.64 1.83
C ALA A 100 1.52 -2.37 2.65
N MET A 101 1.78 -2.51 3.96
CA MET A 101 2.09 -1.39 4.84
C MET A 101 3.37 -0.63 4.45
N PRO A 102 4.54 -1.28 4.33
CA PRO A 102 5.76 -0.57 3.92
C PRO A 102 5.71 -0.08 2.47
N LEU A 103 4.92 -0.70 1.61
CA LEU A 103 4.71 -0.23 0.25
C LEU A 103 4.08 1.17 0.23
N PHE A 104 2.97 1.39 0.97
CA PHE A 104 2.39 2.73 1.03
C PHE A 104 3.33 3.72 1.70
N THR A 105 4.08 3.29 2.73
CA THR A 105 5.09 4.11 3.39
C THR A 105 6.18 4.55 2.40
N GLY A 106 6.57 3.68 1.48
CA GLY A 106 7.50 3.99 0.41
C GLY A 106 6.96 5.05 -0.56
N PHE A 107 5.72 4.88 -1.05
CA PHE A 107 5.05 5.89 -1.87
C PHE A 107 4.86 7.21 -1.13
N ALA A 108 4.44 7.17 0.13
CA ALA A 108 4.25 8.36 0.94
C ALA A 108 5.57 9.13 1.14
N ASN A 109 6.66 8.43 1.46
CA ASN A 109 7.98 9.04 1.55
C ASN A 109 8.41 9.72 0.25
N TRP A 110 8.18 9.07 -0.89
CA TRP A 110 8.57 9.63 -2.18
C TRP A 110 7.72 10.82 -2.60
N ILE A 111 6.41 10.68 -2.57
CA ILE A 111 5.46 11.54 -3.29
C ILE A 111 4.88 12.64 -2.40
N MET A 112 4.55 12.34 -1.13
CA MET A 112 3.87 13.30 -0.26
C MET A 112 4.69 14.60 -0.05
N PRO A 113 6.02 14.57 0.21
CA PRO A 113 6.78 15.81 0.33
C PRO A 113 6.81 16.62 -0.97
N LEU A 114 6.81 15.97 -2.14
CA LEU A 114 6.69 16.64 -3.44
C LEU A 114 5.30 17.29 -3.59
N GLN A 115 4.24 16.58 -3.24
CA GLN A 115 2.87 17.08 -3.34
C GLN A 115 2.60 18.30 -2.46
N ILE A 116 3.26 18.39 -1.32
CA ILE A 116 3.08 19.54 -0.41
C ILE A 116 4.14 20.64 -0.57
N GLY A 117 5.11 20.45 -1.45
CA GLY A 117 6.20 21.40 -1.69
C GLY A 117 7.23 21.47 -0.56
N ALA A 118 7.32 20.43 0.27
CA ALA A 118 8.31 20.34 1.34
C ALA A 118 9.68 19.90 0.78
N PRO A 119 10.80 20.41 1.31
CA PRO A 119 12.14 20.02 0.86
C PRO A 119 12.56 18.62 1.35
N ASP A 120 11.99 18.15 2.44
CA ASP A 120 12.17 16.82 3.05
C ASP A 120 11.02 16.56 4.03
N VAL A 121 11.03 15.42 4.73
CA VAL A 121 10.11 15.14 5.85
C VAL A 121 10.53 15.89 7.12
N ALA A 122 9.61 16.06 8.09
CA ALA A 122 9.86 16.83 9.31
C ALA A 122 11.00 16.26 10.17
N PHE A 123 11.09 14.93 10.26
CA PHE A 123 12.07 14.23 11.09
C PHE A 123 12.87 13.20 10.27
N PRO A 124 13.87 13.64 9.46
CA PRO A 124 14.58 12.74 8.54
C PRO A 124 15.31 11.58 9.23
N ARG A 125 15.91 11.81 10.41
CA ARG A 125 16.59 10.77 11.19
C ARG A 125 15.59 9.74 11.77
N LEU A 126 14.43 10.22 12.25
CA LEU A 126 13.36 9.37 12.71
C LEU A 126 12.80 8.50 11.59
N ASN A 127 12.72 9.07 10.38
CA ASN A 127 12.30 8.36 9.18
C ASN A 127 13.20 7.15 8.86
N MET A 128 14.53 7.36 8.96
CA MET A 128 15.48 6.27 8.74
C MET A 128 15.43 5.23 9.87
N LEU A 129 15.25 5.65 11.13
CA LEU A 129 15.03 4.73 12.25
C LEU A 129 13.78 3.88 12.04
N ALA A 130 12.67 4.48 11.59
CA ALA A 130 11.43 3.76 11.28
C ALA A 130 11.66 2.66 10.23
N TYR A 131 12.44 2.94 9.17
CA TYR A 131 12.82 1.94 8.19
C TYR A 131 13.62 0.79 8.81
N TRP A 132 14.59 1.05 9.66
CA TRP A 132 15.40 0.02 10.30
C TRP A 132 14.58 -0.86 11.25
N LEU A 133 13.67 -0.28 12.03
CA LEU A 133 12.76 -1.03 12.88
C LEU A 133 11.84 -1.94 12.06
N PHE A 134 11.31 -1.44 10.96
CA PHE A 134 10.55 -2.24 10.00
C PHE A 134 11.40 -3.38 9.44
N LEU A 135 12.58 -3.10 8.89
CA LEU A 135 13.40 -4.12 8.23
C LEU A 135 13.82 -5.22 9.19
N PHE A 136 14.37 -4.87 10.36
CA PHE A 136 14.83 -5.86 11.34
C PHE A 136 13.66 -6.61 11.95
N GLY A 137 12.55 -5.96 12.27
CA GLY A 137 11.33 -6.65 12.71
C GLY A 137 10.85 -7.68 11.70
N SER A 138 10.82 -7.29 10.43
CA SER A 138 10.44 -8.19 9.33
C SER A 138 11.39 -9.38 9.17
N LEU A 139 12.69 -9.12 9.25
CA LEU A 139 13.71 -10.19 9.16
C LEU A 139 13.64 -11.15 10.36
N ILE A 140 13.39 -10.64 11.57
CA ILE A 140 13.20 -11.48 12.76
C ILE A 140 11.99 -12.40 12.56
N ALA A 141 10.83 -11.86 12.15
CA ALA A 141 9.62 -12.65 11.91
C ALA A 141 9.85 -13.72 10.82
N ALA A 142 10.49 -13.35 9.70
CA ALA A 142 10.77 -14.26 8.60
C ALA A 142 11.83 -15.32 8.96
N ALA A 143 12.78 -14.99 9.82
CA ALA A 143 13.83 -15.93 10.27
C ALA A 143 13.28 -17.10 11.09
N GLY A 144 12.02 -17.05 11.53
CA GLY A 144 11.33 -18.20 12.11
C GLY A 144 11.42 -19.47 11.26
N PHE A 145 11.41 -19.36 9.94
CA PHE A 145 11.61 -20.50 9.02
C PHE A 145 12.96 -21.21 9.18
N LEU A 146 13.95 -20.55 9.76
CA LEU A 146 15.30 -21.12 9.99
C LEU A 146 15.41 -21.84 11.34
N THR A 147 14.35 -21.82 12.16
CA THR A 147 14.32 -22.52 13.45
C THR A 147 13.99 -24.00 13.27
N PRO A 148 14.35 -24.88 14.21
CA PRO A 148 14.10 -26.33 14.09
C PRO A 148 12.62 -26.69 13.93
N GLN A 149 11.70 -25.90 14.52
CA GLN A 149 10.25 -26.11 14.44
C GLN A 149 9.58 -25.27 13.33
N GLY A 150 10.35 -24.48 12.59
CA GLY A 150 9.83 -23.61 11.54
C GLY A 150 9.25 -22.30 12.05
N ALA A 151 8.53 -21.61 11.17
CA ALA A 151 7.90 -20.33 11.43
C ALA A 151 6.62 -20.46 12.29
N ALA A 152 6.00 -19.34 12.63
CA ALA A 152 4.69 -19.31 13.28
C ALA A 152 3.62 -20.00 12.43
N SER A 153 2.69 -20.73 13.08
CA SER A 153 1.64 -21.53 12.43
C SER A 153 0.21 -21.25 12.90
N PHE A 154 0.01 -20.25 13.76
CA PHE A 154 -1.26 -19.93 14.41
C PHE A 154 -2.20 -18.98 13.61
N GLY A 155 -1.86 -18.64 12.39
CA GLY A 155 -2.55 -17.63 11.60
C GLY A 155 -2.13 -16.19 11.98
N TRP A 156 -2.30 -15.23 11.04
CA TRP A 156 -1.83 -13.85 11.24
C TRP A 156 -2.57 -13.09 12.36
N PHE A 157 -3.72 -13.58 12.82
CA PHE A 157 -4.49 -12.97 13.89
C PHE A 157 -4.36 -13.68 15.27
N LEU A 158 -3.53 -14.69 15.40
CA LEU A 158 -3.05 -15.27 16.67
C LEU A 158 -4.14 -15.56 17.71
N TYR A 159 -5.23 -16.21 17.34
CA TYR A 159 -6.31 -16.47 18.31
C TYR A 159 -5.84 -17.32 19.50
N ALA A 160 -6.08 -16.82 20.70
CA ALA A 160 -5.92 -17.60 21.91
C ALA A 160 -7.07 -18.66 22.02
N PRO A 161 -6.79 -19.88 22.50
CA PRO A 161 -5.52 -20.37 23.07
C PRO A 161 -4.51 -20.88 22.05
N LEU A 162 -4.82 -20.92 20.74
CA LEU A 162 -3.94 -21.50 19.71
C LEU A 162 -2.55 -20.85 19.69
N SER A 163 -2.44 -19.57 20.04
CA SER A 163 -1.19 -18.81 20.08
C SER A 163 -0.42 -18.88 21.41
N ASP A 164 -0.93 -19.60 22.41
CA ASP A 164 -0.24 -19.74 23.70
C ASP A 164 1.03 -20.63 23.61
N ALA A 165 1.76 -20.74 24.72
CA ALA A 165 3.01 -21.51 24.79
C ALA A 165 2.78 -23.03 24.73
N VAL A 166 1.56 -23.52 25.00
CA VAL A 166 1.22 -24.94 24.97
C VAL A 166 0.90 -25.39 23.54
N HIS A 167 0.09 -24.61 22.83
CA HIS A 167 -0.38 -24.98 21.49
C HIS A 167 0.58 -24.55 20.37
N SER A 168 1.38 -23.52 20.60
CA SER A 168 2.40 -23.02 19.65
C SER A 168 3.73 -22.78 20.34
N PRO A 169 4.43 -23.83 20.80
CA PRO A 169 5.62 -23.71 21.64
C PRO A 169 6.89 -23.26 20.90
N SER A 170 6.82 -23.11 19.57
CA SER A 170 8.01 -22.84 18.74
C SER A 170 8.61 -21.45 19.02
N ILE A 171 9.94 -21.34 18.97
CA ILE A 171 10.64 -20.05 18.98
C ILE A 171 10.28 -19.20 17.76
N GLY A 172 9.89 -19.81 16.64
CA GLY A 172 9.38 -19.09 15.47
C GLY A 172 8.11 -18.30 15.76
N SER A 173 7.27 -18.78 16.69
CA SER A 173 6.09 -18.06 17.19
C SER A 173 6.48 -16.79 17.95
N ASP A 174 7.45 -16.89 18.86
CA ASP A 174 7.96 -15.73 19.63
C ASP A 174 8.67 -14.74 18.70
N MET A 175 9.45 -15.23 17.74
CA MET A 175 10.09 -14.38 16.74
C MET A 175 9.05 -13.62 15.88
N TRP A 176 7.93 -14.24 15.54
CA TRP A 176 6.85 -13.57 14.85
C TRP A 176 6.25 -12.44 15.70
N ILE A 177 5.90 -12.73 16.97
CA ILE A 177 5.30 -11.76 17.89
C ILE A 177 6.23 -10.54 18.07
N MET A 178 7.48 -10.78 18.42
CA MET A 178 8.45 -9.71 18.66
C MET A 178 8.85 -8.97 17.38
N GLY A 179 8.96 -9.68 16.25
CA GLY A 179 9.26 -9.08 14.96
C GLY A 179 8.17 -8.14 14.47
N VAL A 180 6.89 -8.55 14.61
CA VAL A 180 5.74 -7.72 14.25
C VAL A 180 5.60 -6.53 15.20
N ALA A 181 5.80 -6.72 16.51
CA ALA A 181 5.80 -5.62 17.48
C ALA A 181 6.88 -4.57 17.13
N LEU A 182 8.09 -5.00 16.83
CA LEU A 182 9.20 -4.12 16.44
C LEU A 182 8.89 -3.34 15.14
N SER A 183 8.38 -4.02 14.13
CA SER A 183 7.94 -3.40 12.87
C SER A 183 6.81 -2.38 13.12
N GLY A 184 5.86 -2.71 14.00
CA GLY A 184 4.77 -1.82 14.40
C GLY A 184 5.25 -0.52 15.05
N PHE A 185 6.28 -0.56 15.88
CA PHE A 185 6.92 0.66 16.41
C PHE A 185 7.49 1.53 15.28
N GLY A 186 8.11 0.93 14.27
CA GLY A 186 8.56 1.65 13.08
C GLY A 186 7.40 2.39 12.38
N SER A 187 6.24 1.74 12.26
CA SER A 187 5.04 2.32 11.66
C SER A 187 4.50 3.52 12.45
N ILE A 188 4.48 3.43 13.79
CA ILE A 188 4.09 4.55 14.68
C ILE A 188 5.02 5.76 14.45
N LEU A 189 6.34 5.56 14.40
CA LEU A 189 7.30 6.63 14.17
C LEU A 189 7.12 7.26 12.78
N GLY A 190 6.86 6.45 11.76
CA GLY A 190 6.53 6.91 10.41
C GLY A 190 5.27 7.77 10.37
N ALA A 191 4.22 7.36 11.07
CA ALA A 191 2.96 8.09 11.16
C ALA A 191 3.14 9.47 11.82
N VAL A 192 3.86 9.56 12.94
CA VAL A 192 4.22 10.84 13.59
C VAL A 192 4.92 11.76 12.59
N ASN A 193 5.88 11.23 11.85
CA ASN A 193 6.63 11.99 10.87
C ASN A 193 5.74 12.52 9.72
N PHE A 194 4.89 11.67 9.14
CA PHE A 194 4.01 12.08 8.04
C PHE A 194 2.98 13.12 8.48
N ILE A 195 2.33 12.93 9.61
CA ILE A 195 1.37 13.89 10.15
C ILE A 195 2.05 15.26 10.36
N THR A 196 3.21 15.28 11.03
CA THR A 196 3.95 16.51 11.29
C THR A 196 4.38 17.19 9.99
N THR A 197 4.87 16.42 9.02
CA THR A 197 5.28 16.94 7.72
C THR A 197 4.10 17.60 6.99
N ILE A 198 2.96 16.91 6.91
CA ILE A 198 1.77 17.42 6.22
C ILE A 198 1.20 18.66 6.92
N ILE A 199 1.16 18.67 8.24
CA ILE A 199 0.56 19.80 8.98
C ILE A 199 1.49 21.02 8.98
N CYS A 200 2.81 20.83 9.16
CA CYS A 200 3.74 21.92 9.46
C CYS A 200 4.57 22.38 8.24
N MET A 201 4.71 21.58 7.18
CA MET A 201 5.68 21.86 6.12
C MET A 201 5.05 22.10 4.73
N ARG A 202 3.75 22.39 4.68
CA ARG A 202 3.09 22.75 3.41
C ARG A 202 3.64 24.04 2.83
N ALA A 203 3.80 24.06 1.51
CA ALA A 203 4.17 25.27 0.79
C ALA A 203 3.16 26.41 0.99
N PRO A 204 3.60 27.68 0.99
CA PRO A 204 2.73 28.84 1.09
C PRO A 204 1.61 28.80 0.02
N GLY A 205 0.37 28.99 0.46
CA GLY A 205 -0.82 28.92 -0.41
C GLY A 205 -1.46 27.53 -0.51
N LEU A 206 -0.79 26.47 -0.08
CA LEU A 206 -1.35 25.12 -0.02
C LEU A 206 -2.12 24.92 1.30
N THR A 207 -3.39 25.33 1.31
CA THR A 207 -4.29 25.10 2.46
C THR A 207 -4.70 23.63 2.55
N MET A 208 -5.33 23.21 3.66
CA MET A 208 -5.80 21.83 3.81
C MET A 208 -6.69 21.38 2.67
N PHE A 209 -7.67 22.19 2.28
CA PHE A 209 -8.58 21.89 1.17
C PHE A 209 -8.03 22.23 -0.23
N ARG A 210 -6.70 22.29 -0.35
CA ARG A 210 -5.96 22.27 -1.62
C ARG A 210 -4.95 21.13 -1.67
N LEU A 211 -4.91 20.29 -0.61
CA LEU A 211 -4.05 19.11 -0.60
C LEU A 211 -4.50 18.11 -1.65
N PRO A 212 -3.56 17.47 -2.36
CA PRO A 212 -3.86 16.31 -3.19
C PRO A 212 -4.53 15.20 -2.37
N VAL A 213 -5.37 14.41 -3.02
CA VAL A 213 -6.15 13.35 -2.34
C VAL A 213 -5.22 12.27 -1.77
N PHE A 214 -4.13 11.95 -2.45
CA PHE A 214 -3.13 11.02 -1.91
C PHE A 214 -2.57 11.52 -0.57
N THR A 215 -2.20 12.81 -0.48
CA THR A 215 -1.72 13.40 0.78
C THR A 215 -2.77 13.37 1.89
N TRP A 216 -4.06 13.61 1.58
CA TRP A 216 -5.16 13.44 2.54
C TRP A 216 -5.25 12.00 3.06
N ASN A 217 -5.14 11.02 2.16
CA ASN A 217 -5.18 9.61 2.55
C ASN A 217 -3.98 9.23 3.43
N VAL A 218 -2.77 9.73 3.13
CA VAL A 218 -1.59 9.53 3.97
C VAL A 218 -1.78 10.13 5.37
N LEU A 219 -2.37 11.35 5.47
CA LEU A 219 -2.65 11.99 6.74
C LEU A 219 -3.60 11.15 7.60
N LEU A 220 -4.74 10.74 7.04
CA LEU A 220 -5.74 9.95 7.76
C LEU A 220 -5.23 8.55 8.12
N THR A 221 -4.46 7.93 7.24
CA THR A 221 -3.75 6.68 7.52
C THR A 221 -2.79 6.84 8.71
N GLY A 222 -2.03 7.93 8.76
CA GLY A 222 -1.16 8.23 9.90
C GLY A 222 -1.95 8.34 11.21
N VAL A 223 -3.10 9.02 11.20
CA VAL A 223 -3.99 9.13 12.38
C VAL A 223 -4.49 7.75 12.82
N LEU A 224 -4.93 6.91 11.89
CA LEU A 224 -5.37 5.54 12.21
C LEU A 224 -4.23 4.71 12.82
N ILE A 225 -3.03 4.77 12.26
CA ILE A 225 -1.86 4.06 12.80
C ILE A 225 -1.60 4.47 14.25
N LEU A 226 -1.60 5.77 14.57
CA LEU A 226 -1.40 6.24 15.94
C LEU A 226 -2.49 5.78 16.91
N LEU A 227 -3.70 5.53 16.41
CA LEU A 227 -4.81 5.08 17.24
C LEU A 227 -4.75 3.58 17.52
N VAL A 228 -4.46 2.74 16.51
CA VAL A 228 -4.69 1.30 16.62
C VAL A 228 -3.42 0.45 16.81
N PHE A 229 -2.25 0.91 16.33
CA PHE A 229 -0.99 0.17 16.51
C PHE A 229 -0.51 0.07 17.97
N PRO A 230 -0.69 1.09 18.83
CA PRO A 230 -0.40 0.94 20.26
C PRO A 230 -1.23 -0.17 20.91
N VAL A 231 -2.49 -0.37 20.49
CA VAL A 231 -3.34 -1.44 21.02
C VAL A 231 -2.81 -2.81 20.58
N LEU A 232 -2.44 -2.96 19.30
CA LEU A 232 -1.79 -4.19 18.83
C LEU A 232 -0.48 -4.46 19.56
N ALA A 233 0.39 -3.46 19.71
CA ALA A 233 1.66 -3.61 20.40
C ALA A 233 1.47 -4.06 21.84
N ALA A 234 0.52 -3.46 22.57
CA ALA A 234 0.18 -3.85 23.94
C ALA A 234 -0.34 -5.29 24.00
N ALA A 235 -1.23 -5.69 23.06
CA ALA A 235 -1.76 -7.05 23.00
C ALA A 235 -0.66 -8.09 22.70
N LEU A 236 0.24 -7.80 21.75
CA LEU A 236 1.37 -8.69 21.43
C LEU A 236 2.34 -8.85 22.60
N LEU A 237 2.68 -7.76 23.28
CA LEU A 237 3.55 -7.82 24.47
C LEU A 237 2.89 -8.56 25.63
N ALA A 238 1.57 -8.36 25.84
CA ALA A 238 0.82 -9.11 26.84
C ALA A 238 0.77 -10.62 26.52
N LEU A 239 0.59 -10.99 25.25
CA LEU A 239 0.66 -12.39 24.81
C LEU A 239 2.04 -13.00 25.04
N GLU A 240 3.11 -12.24 24.77
CA GLU A 240 4.46 -12.71 25.05
C GLU A 240 4.71 -12.88 26.56
N CYS A 241 4.12 -12.02 27.41
CA CYS A 241 4.14 -12.21 28.85
C CYS A 241 3.41 -13.49 29.27
N ASP A 242 2.25 -13.82 28.68
CA ASP A 242 1.58 -15.10 28.94
C ASP A 242 2.47 -16.28 28.54
N ARG A 243 3.10 -16.22 27.37
CA ARG A 243 3.95 -17.28 26.83
C ARG A 243 5.24 -17.52 27.62
N LYS A 244 5.88 -16.46 28.14
CA LYS A 244 7.21 -16.52 28.79
C LYS A 244 7.19 -16.43 30.28
N PHE A 245 6.22 -15.72 30.86
CA PHE A 245 6.17 -15.40 32.29
C PHE A 245 4.94 -15.95 33.00
N GLY A 246 4.01 -16.59 32.27
CA GLY A 246 2.80 -17.19 32.85
C GLY A 246 1.86 -16.17 33.47
N SER A 247 1.63 -15.04 32.80
CA SER A 247 0.75 -13.96 33.32
C SER A 247 -0.75 -14.26 33.22
N HIS A 248 -1.16 -15.22 32.36
CA HIS A 248 -2.55 -15.69 32.22
C HIS A 248 -3.59 -14.63 31.79
N ILE A 249 -3.15 -13.61 31.06
CA ILE A 249 -4.05 -12.50 30.60
C ILE A 249 -5.07 -13.02 29.60
N PHE A 250 -4.63 -13.90 28.69
CA PHE A 250 -5.47 -14.42 27.60
C PHE A 250 -5.96 -15.85 27.84
N ASP A 251 -5.94 -16.32 29.07
CA ASP A 251 -6.44 -17.63 29.44
C ASP A 251 -7.92 -17.80 29.04
N ALA A 252 -8.22 -18.87 28.28
CA ALA A 252 -9.58 -19.13 27.80
C ALA A 252 -10.59 -19.33 28.94
N ALA A 253 -10.16 -19.93 30.06
CA ALA A 253 -10.99 -20.15 31.26
C ALA A 253 -11.48 -18.83 31.89
N ASN A 254 -10.75 -17.73 31.70
CA ASN A 254 -11.04 -16.41 32.25
C ASN A 254 -11.66 -15.46 31.20
N GLY A 255 -12.09 -15.94 30.05
CA GLY A 255 -12.61 -15.11 28.96
C GLY A 255 -11.53 -14.42 28.12
N GLY A 256 -10.26 -14.78 28.32
CA GLY A 256 -9.11 -14.17 27.64
C GLY A 256 -9.10 -14.39 26.12
N ALA A 257 -9.68 -15.49 25.63
CA ALA A 257 -9.83 -15.71 24.20
C ALA A 257 -10.69 -14.64 23.52
N LEU A 258 -11.81 -14.24 24.15
CA LEU A 258 -12.68 -13.18 23.64
C LEU A 258 -12.00 -11.82 23.74
N LEU A 259 -11.29 -11.56 24.86
CA LEU A 259 -10.50 -10.33 25.04
C LEU A 259 -9.46 -10.17 23.94
N TRP A 260 -8.71 -11.26 23.63
CA TRP A 260 -7.76 -11.26 22.52
C TRP A 260 -8.42 -10.85 21.19
N GLN A 261 -9.55 -11.47 20.86
CA GLN A 261 -10.25 -11.19 19.60
C GLN A 261 -10.69 -9.72 19.51
N HIS A 262 -11.23 -9.14 20.57
CA HIS A 262 -11.61 -7.72 20.58
C HIS A 262 -10.41 -6.79 20.43
N LEU A 263 -9.32 -7.01 21.16
CA LEU A 263 -8.10 -6.19 21.06
C LEU A 263 -7.46 -6.31 19.68
N PHE A 264 -7.38 -7.56 19.16
CA PHE A 264 -6.80 -7.79 17.84
C PHE A 264 -7.63 -7.13 16.74
N TRP A 265 -8.96 -7.31 16.73
CA TRP A 265 -9.80 -6.79 15.64
C TRP A 265 -10.05 -5.28 15.76
N PHE A 266 -9.97 -4.71 16.96
CA PHE A 266 -9.93 -3.25 17.11
C PHE A 266 -8.73 -2.64 16.36
N PHE A 267 -7.64 -3.36 16.24
CA PHE A 267 -6.55 -3.06 15.31
C PHE A 267 -6.88 -3.56 13.89
N GLY A 268 -7.28 -4.82 13.76
CA GLY A 268 -7.28 -5.55 12.49
C GLY A 268 -8.25 -5.01 11.43
N HIS A 269 -9.40 -4.44 11.82
CA HIS A 269 -10.28 -3.81 10.83
C HIS A 269 -9.78 -2.42 10.41
N PRO A 270 -9.42 -1.49 11.32
CA PRO A 270 -8.76 -0.26 10.86
C PRO A 270 -7.48 -0.50 10.06
N GLU A 271 -6.76 -1.60 10.30
CA GLU A 271 -5.58 -1.98 9.51
C GLU A 271 -5.91 -2.13 8.02
N VAL A 272 -7.03 -2.77 7.68
CA VAL A 272 -7.40 -2.91 6.26
C VAL A 272 -7.68 -1.55 5.60
N TYR A 273 -8.14 -0.55 6.37
CA TYR A 273 -8.28 0.82 5.88
C TYR A 273 -6.97 1.61 5.88
N VAL A 274 -6.07 1.34 6.83
CA VAL A 274 -4.68 1.83 6.77
C VAL A 274 -4.02 1.38 5.46
N LEU A 275 -4.30 0.15 5.03
CA LEU A 275 -3.83 -0.35 3.74
C LEU A 275 -4.59 0.28 2.56
N ALA A 276 -5.91 0.36 2.60
CA ALA A 276 -6.72 0.76 1.44
C ALA A 276 -6.64 2.27 1.12
N LEU A 277 -6.67 3.13 2.15
CA LEU A 277 -6.77 4.58 1.95
C LEU A 277 -5.65 5.17 1.09
N PRO A 278 -4.35 4.89 1.31
CA PRO A 278 -3.29 5.43 0.47
C PRO A 278 -3.44 5.03 -1.00
N PHE A 279 -3.87 3.81 -1.26
CA PHE A 279 -4.08 3.30 -2.62
C PHE A 279 -5.32 3.90 -3.29
N PHE A 280 -6.37 4.22 -2.54
CA PHE A 280 -7.47 5.07 -3.01
C PHE A 280 -6.95 6.48 -3.39
N GLY A 281 -5.97 6.98 -2.64
CA GLY A 281 -5.27 8.20 -2.96
C GLY A 281 -4.57 8.12 -4.31
N ILE A 282 -3.77 7.08 -4.56
CA ILE A 282 -3.08 6.87 -5.85
C ILE A 282 -4.07 6.90 -7.02
N VAL A 283 -5.15 6.12 -6.92
CA VAL A 283 -6.19 6.05 -7.94
C VAL A 283 -6.83 7.43 -8.20
N SER A 284 -7.03 8.20 -7.13
CA SER A 284 -7.60 9.55 -7.21
C SER A 284 -6.67 10.57 -7.88
N GLU A 285 -5.34 10.34 -7.86
CA GLU A 285 -4.38 11.17 -8.61
C GLU A 285 -4.30 10.77 -10.09
N VAL A 286 -4.44 9.48 -10.40
CA VAL A 286 -4.33 8.96 -11.78
C VAL A 286 -5.57 9.32 -12.62
N ILE A 287 -6.78 9.11 -12.09
CA ILE A 287 -8.02 9.29 -12.86
C ILE A 287 -8.15 10.69 -13.51
N PRO A 288 -7.91 11.81 -12.79
CA PRO A 288 -8.06 13.14 -13.39
C PRO A 288 -7.09 13.40 -14.55
N VAL A 289 -5.87 12.87 -14.45
CA VAL A 289 -4.83 13.06 -15.48
C VAL A 289 -5.23 12.37 -16.78
N PHE A 290 -5.62 11.10 -16.71
CA PHE A 290 -5.99 10.30 -17.89
C PHE A 290 -7.46 10.47 -18.33
N SER A 291 -8.24 11.22 -17.56
CA SER A 291 -9.57 11.71 -17.98
C SER A 291 -9.51 13.12 -18.55
N ARG A 292 -8.37 13.82 -18.40
CA ARG A 292 -8.16 15.23 -18.78
C ARG A 292 -9.22 16.14 -18.18
N LYS A 293 -9.61 15.87 -16.94
CA LYS A 293 -10.65 16.60 -16.20
C LYS A 293 -10.22 16.84 -14.76
N PRO A 294 -10.70 17.93 -14.12
CA PRO A 294 -10.56 18.07 -12.67
C PRO A 294 -11.30 16.95 -11.94
N LEU A 295 -10.85 16.64 -10.74
CA LEU A 295 -11.48 15.63 -9.89
C LEU A 295 -12.90 16.06 -9.54
N PHE A 296 -13.88 15.25 -9.92
CA PHE A 296 -15.28 15.54 -9.63
C PHE A 296 -15.57 15.42 -8.14
N GLY A 297 -16.13 16.49 -7.55
CA GLY A 297 -16.59 16.49 -6.17
C GLY A 297 -15.46 16.31 -5.13
N TYR A 298 -14.34 17.00 -5.27
CA TYR A 298 -13.19 16.96 -4.37
C TYR A 298 -13.57 17.00 -2.88
N MET A 299 -14.43 17.95 -2.46
CA MET A 299 -14.88 18.06 -1.07
C MET A 299 -15.65 16.83 -0.60
N GLY A 300 -16.51 16.27 -1.46
CA GLY A 300 -17.24 15.04 -1.17
C GLY A 300 -16.31 13.83 -1.01
N LEU A 301 -15.28 13.74 -1.86
CA LEU A 301 -14.29 12.66 -1.80
C LEU A 301 -13.42 12.76 -0.55
N VAL A 302 -12.97 13.95 -0.16
CA VAL A 302 -12.25 14.18 1.09
C VAL A 302 -13.13 13.87 2.30
N GLY A 303 -14.39 14.38 2.31
CA GLY A 303 -15.36 14.08 3.36
C GLY A 303 -15.64 12.59 3.49
N ALA A 304 -15.79 11.87 2.39
CA ALA A 304 -15.96 10.42 2.38
C ALA A 304 -14.72 9.70 2.96
N THR A 305 -13.52 10.16 2.65
CA THR A 305 -12.28 9.60 3.20
C THR A 305 -12.20 9.77 4.72
N ILE A 306 -12.56 10.96 5.23
CA ILE A 306 -12.63 11.23 6.68
C ILE A 306 -13.69 10.34 7.33
N ALA A 307 -14.86 10.19 6.73
CA ALA A 307 -15.93 9.33 7.23
C ALA A 307 -15.52 7.85 7.29
N ILE A 308 -14.84 7.33 6.25
CA ILE A 308 -14.31 5.97 6.25
C ILE A 308 -13.31 5.79 7.40
N ALA A 309 -12.36 6.70 7.56
CA ALA A 309 -11.37 6.62 8.64
C ALA A 309 -12.05 6.63 10.02
N GLY A 310 -13.02 7.53 10.25
CA GLY A 310 -13.75 7.60 11.51
C GLY A 310 -14.62 6.36 11.78
N LEU A 311 -15.31 5.84 10.76
CA LEU A 311 -16.15 4.66 10.92
C LEU A 311 -15.34 3.38 11.10
N SER A 312 -14.12 3.31 10.55
CA SER A 312 -13.29 2.11 10.58
C SER A 312 -13.04 1.57 12.00
N VAL A 313 -12.97 2.45 12.99
CA VAL A 313 -12.76 2.06 14.40
C VAL A 313 -14.04 1.64 15.12
N THR A 314 -15.18 1.60 14.45
CA THR A 314 -16.48 1.25 15.05
C THR A 314 -17.06 -0.08 14.56
N VAL A 315 -16.41 -0.73 13.58
CA VAL A 315 -16.97 -1.88 12.87
C VAL A 315 -16.26 -3.21 13.15
N TRP A 316 -15.19 -3.22 13.96
CA TRP A 316 -14.24 -4.33 14.07
C TRP A 316 -14.88 -5.69 14.39
N ALA A 317 -15.97 -5.75 15.15
CA ALA A 317 -16.51 -7.03 15.60
C ALA A 317 -17.36 -7.76 14.55
N HIS A 318 -17.45 -7.25 13.31
CA HIS A 318 -17.96 -8.05 12.20
C HIS A 318 -17.04 -9.24 11.86
N HIS A 319 -15.77 -9.20 12.26
CA HIS A 319 -14.86 -10.35 12.21
C HIS A 319 -15.17 -11.43 13.27
N MET A 320 -16.16 -11.20 14.13
CA MET A 320 -16.46 -12.01 15.31
C MET A 320 -17.94 -12.43 15.40
N TYR A 321 -18.71 -12.36 14.32
CA TYR A 321 -20.15 -12.67 14.35
C TYR A 321 -20.45 -14.10 14.82
N THR A 322 -19.57 -15.05 14.51
CA THR A 322 -19.71 -16.46 14.87
C THR A 322 -19.14 -16.83 16.25
N THR A 323 -18.48 -15.89 16.95
CA THR A 323 -17.82 -16.19 18.24
C THR A 323 -18.73 -16.07 19.46
N GLY A 324 -19.87 -15.45 19.33
CA GLY A 324 -20.71 -15.09 20.47
C GLY A 324 -20.30 -13.82 21.16
N GLY A 325 -20.58 -13.16 22.04
CA GLY A 325 -20.04 -12.01 22.77
C GLY A 325 -19.98 -10.69 21.97
N VAL A 326 -20.77 -10.58 20.90
CA VAL A 326 -20.83 -9.42 20.01
C VAL A 326 -22.26 -8.90 19.90
N LEU A 327 -22.42 -7.57 19.97
CA LEU A 327 -23.71 -6.92 19.71
C LEU A 327 -23.98 -6.87 18.20
N LEU A 328 -24.50 -7.97 17.65
CA LEU A 328 -24.70 -8.16 16.21
C LEU A 328 -25.44 -7.01 15.51
N PRO A 329 -26.59 -6.48 16.01
CA PRO A 329 -27.29 -5.41 15.32
C PRO A 329 -26.47 -4.14 15.17
N PHE A 330 -25.68 -3.78 16.20
CA PHE A 330 -24.84 -2.60 16.17
C PHE A 330 -23.70 -2.74 15.16
N PHE A 331 -22.92 -3.82 15.26
CA PHE A 331 -21.77 -4.01 14.37
C PHE A 331 -22.19 -4.28 12.92
N SER A 332 -23.32 -4.93 12.69
CA SER A 332 -23.90 -5.07 11.36
C SER A 332 -24.29 -3.71 10.77
N PHE A 333 -25.05 -2.90 11.51
CA PHE A 333 -25.45 -1.57 11.07
C PHE A 333 -24.25 -0.68 10.74
N MET A 334 -23.25 -0.62 11.62
CA MET A 334 -22.05 0.19 11.40
C MET A 334 -21.24 -0.31 10.19
N THR A 335 -21.22 -1.62 9.96
CA THR A 335 -20.54 -2.23 8.81
C THR A 335 -21.25 -1.91 7.50
N PHE A 336 -22.58 -1.90 7.46
CA PHE A 336 -23.34 -1.40 6.30
C PHE A 336 -23.11 0.11 6.08
N LEU A 337 -23.04 0.87 7.17
CA LEU A 337 -22.88 2.32 7.10
C LEU A 337 -21.54 2.73 6.45
N ILE A 338 -20.44 2.01 6.69
CA ILE A 338 -19.13 2.34 6.09
C ILE A 338 -19.10 2.13 4.56
N ALA A 339 -20.01 1.34 4.02
CA ALA A 339 -20.16 1.16 2.59
C ALA A 339 -20.67 2.45 1.89
N VAL A 340 -21.42 3.30 2.59
CA VAL A 340 -21.98 4.54 2.03
C VAL A 340 -20.90 5.53 1.58
N PRO A 341 -19.96 5.98 2.43
CA PRO A 341 -18.88 6.87 1.99
C PRO A 341 -17.96 6.20 0.95
N THR A 342 -17.81 4.88 0.99
CA THR A 342 -17.09 4.15 -0.07
C THR A 342 -17.80 4.28 -1.41
N GLY A 343 -19.13 4.15 -1.44
CA GLY A 343 -19.95 4.40 -2.62
C GLY A 343 -19.79 5.84 -3.15
N VAL A 344 -19.74 6.83 -2.26
CA VAL A 344 -19.49 8.24 -2.66
C VAL A 344 -18.17 8.35 -3.42
N LYS A 345 -17.09 7.69 -2.96
CA LYS A 345 -15.80 7.71 -3.69
C LYS A 345 -15.94 7.11 -5.10
N PHE A 346 -16.67 6.01 -5.25
CA PHE A 346 -16.94 5.43 -6.57
C PHE A 346 -17.65 6.42 -7.49
N PHE A 347 -18.68 7.11 -7.01
CA PHE A 347 -19.37 8.14 -7.80
C PHE A 347 -18.45 9.31 -8.16
N ASN A 348 -17.53 9.70 -7.28
CA ASN A 348 -16.53 10.73 -7.59
C ASN A 348 -15.57 10.27 -8.71
N TRP A 349 -15.06 9.03 -8.66
CA TRP A 349 -14.18 8.47 -9.69
C TRP A 349 -14.90 8.32 -11.03
N ILE A 350 -16.10 7.74 -11.04
CA ILE A 350 -16.93 7.62 -12.25
C ILE A 350 -17.31 8.99 -12.81
N GLY A 351 -17.71 9.93 -11.94
CA GLY A 351 -18.05 11.31 -12.33
C GLY A 351 -16.86 12.08 -12.92
N THR A 352 -15.64 11.77 -12.47
CA THR A 352 -14.42 12.32 -13.06
C THR A 352 -14.20 11.78 -14.49
N MET A 353 -14.40 10.49 -14.70
CA MET A 353 -14.28 9.85 -16.02
C MET A 353 -15.42 10.22 -16.94
N TRP A 354 -16.62 10.47 -16.41
CA TRP A 354 -17.81 10.77 -17.19
C TRP A 354 -17.63 12.03 -18.03
N ARG A 355 -17.82 11.90 -19.35
CA ARG A 355 -17.59 12.97 -20.32
C ARG A 355 -16.15 13.53 -20.33
N GLY A 356 -15.18 12.78 -19.82
CA GLY A 356 -13.77 13.08 -19.95
C GLY A 356 -13.20 12.59 -21.28
N SER A 357 -12.05 13.15 -21.67
CA SER A 357 -11.26 12.64 -22.80
C SER A 357 -10.35 11.52 -22.30
N LEU A 358 -10.91 10.31 -22.17
CA LEU A 358 -10.21 9.16 -21.58
C LEU A 358 -9.07 8.67 -22.47
N SER A 359 -7.93 8.43 -21.85
CA SER A 359 -6.82 7.74 -22.45
C SER A 359 -6.40 6.55 -21.58
N PHE A 360 -6.14 5.39 -22.23
CA PHE A 360 -5.88 4.12 -21.52
C PHE A 360 -4.40 3.72 -21.64
N GLU A 361 -3.52 4.62 -21.20
CA GLU A 361 -2.16 4.27 -20.87
C GLU A 361 -2.14 3.34 -19.65
N THR A 362 -1.02 2.66 -19.45
CA THR A 362 -0.89 1.64 -18.40
C THR A 362 -1.36 2.08 -17.01
N PRO A 363 -1.08 3.31 -16.50
CA PRO A 363 -1.61 3.74 -15.20
C PRO A 363 -3.14 3.72 -15.14
N MET A 364 -3.82 4.16 -16.21
CA MET A 364 -5.28 4.19 -16.25
C MET A 364 -5.89 2.80 -16.39
N LEU A 365 -5.24 1.87 -17.10
CA LEU A 365 -5.70 0.48 -17.15
C LEU A 365 -5.69 -0.17 -15.75
N TRP A 366 -4.61 0.00 -15.00
CA TRP A 366 -4.51 -0.50 -13.62
C TRP A 366 -5.58 0.12 -12.72
N THR A 367 -5.83 1.42 -12.88
CA THR A 367 -6.87 2.13 -12.14
C THR A 367 -8.28 1.63 -12.50
N THR A 368 -8.55 1.35 -13.77
CA THR A 368 -9.82 0.76 -14.20
C THR A 368 -9.98 -0.66 -13.65
N GLY A 369 -8.92 -1.46 -13.68
CA GLY A 369 -8.90 -2.78 -13.05
C GLY A 369 -9.18 -2.73 -11.56
N PHE A 370 -8.57 -1.76 -10.83
CA PHE A 370 -8.88 -1.49 -9.43
C PHE A 370 -10.37 -1.21 -9.22
N LEU A 371 -10.98 -0.32 -10.01
CA LEU A 371 -12.40 0.00 -9.86
C LEU A 371 -13.30 -1.24 -9.99
N MET A 372 -12.99 -2.11 -10.96
CA MET A 372 -13.77 -3.33 -11.18
C MET A 372 -13.57 -4.34 -10.04
N THR A 373 -12.33 -4.61 -9.66
CA THR A 373 -12.03 -5.62 -8.62
C THR A 373 -12.51 -5.17 -7.24
N PHE A 374 -12.25 -3.92 -6.87
CA PHE A 374 -12.67 -3.41 -5.57
C PHE A 374 -14.18 -3.23 -5.46
N LEU A 375 -14.89 -2.86 -6.54
CA LEU A 375 -16.35 -2.83 -6.55
C LEU A 375 -16.92 -4.22 -6.24
N PHE A 376 -16.45 -5.25 -6.93
CA PHE A 376 -16.90 -6.62 -6.70
C PHE A 376 -16.57 -7.08 -5.26
N GLY A 377 -15.35 -6.81 -4.79
CA GLY A 377 -14.97 -7.10 -3.40
C GLY A 377 -15.82 -6.36 -2.37
N GLY A 378 -16.13 -5.09 -2.61
CA GLY A 378 -17.01 -4.29 -1.75
C GLY A 378 -18.44 -4.86 -1.67
N LEU A 379 -18.99 -5.30 -2.80
CA LEU A 379 -20.32 -5.94 -2.84
C LEU A 379 -20.33 -7.26 -2.07
N THR A 380 -19.31 -8.09 -2.18
CA THR A 380 -19.19 -9.31 -1.38
C THR A 380 -18.98 -9.01 0.10
N GLY A 381 -18.34 -7.87 0.45
CA GLY A 381 -18.25 -7.36 1.82
C GLY A 381 -19.61 -6.97 2.40
N VAL A 382 -20.51 -6.39 1.58
CA VAL A 382 -21.89 -6.10 1.99
C VAL A 382 -22.66 -7.40 2.32
N ILE A 383 -22.40 -8.49 1.59
CA ILE A 383 -22.95 -9.81 1.92
C ILE A 383 -22.45 -10.24 3.31
N LEU A 384 -21.15 -10.17 3.58
CA LEU A 384 -20.55 -10.55 4.86
C LEU A 384 -20.94 -9.60 6.02
N ALA A 385 -21.40 -8.38 5.73
CA ALA A 385 -21.91 -7.45 6.75
C ALA A 385 -23.22 -7.92 7.38
N SER A 386 -23.93 -8.84 6.73
CA SER A 386 -25.18 -9.44 7.22
C SER A 386 -24.88 -10.68 8.06
N PRO A 387 -25.11 -10.68 9.39
CA PRO A 387 -24.84 -11.84 10.23
C PRO A 387 -25.45 -13.16 9.74
N PRO A 388 -26.71 -13.23 9.29
CA PRO A 388 -27.27 -14.47 8.78
C PRO A 388 -26.52 -15.04 7.57
N LEU A 389 -25.99 -14.17 6.69
CA LEU A 389 -25.20 -14.59 5.53
C LEU A 389 -23.77 -14.94 5.93
N ASP A 390 -23.18 -14.18 6.87
CA ASP A 390 -21.85 -14.47 7.39
C ASP A 390 -21.79 -15.83 8.10
N PHE A 391 -22.83 -16.23 8.83
CA PHE A 391 -22.90 -17.55 9.48
C PHE A 391 -22.72 -18.73 8.51
N HIS A 392 -23.10 -18.56 7.24
CA HIS A 392 -22.89 -19.58 6.19
C HIS A 392 -21.53 -19.50 5.52
N THR A 393 -20.89 -18.33 5.52
CA THR A 393 -19.68 -18.08 4.75
C THR A 393 -18.44 -17.82 5.60
N SER A 394 -18.62 -17.59 6.91
CA SER A 394 -17.52 -17.37 7.86
C SER A 394 -16.53 -18.54 7.83
N ASP A 395 -15.23 -18.21 7.88
CA ASP A 395 -14.13 -19.18 7.83
C ASP A 395 -14.12 -20.11 6.60
N SER A 396 -14.83 -19.75 5.52
CA SER A 396 -14.81 -20.45 4.24
C SER A 396 -13.91 -19.73 3.20
N TYR A 397 -13.74 -20.36 2.04
CA TYR A 397 -13.08 -19.74 0.88
C TYR A 397 -13.85 -18.55 0.31
N PHE A 398 -15.12 -18.33 0.64
CA PHE A 398 -15.84 -17.11 0.30
C PHE A 398 -15.18 -15.87 0.92
N VAL A 399 -14.78 -15.96 2.19
CA VAL A 399 -14.05 -14.88 2.87
C VAL A 399 -12.67 -14.66 2.24
N VAL A 400 -11.99 -15.75 1.84
CA VAL A 400 -10.69 -15.66 1.14
C VAL A 400 -10.83 -14.92 -0.20
N ALA A 401 -11.85 -15.29 -0.97
CA ALA A 401 -12.16 -14.62 -2.23
C ALA A 401 -12.46 -13.12 -2.00
N HIS A 402 -13.36 -12.81 -1.06
CA HIS A 402 -13.74 -11.46 -0.71
C HIS A 402 -12.52 -10.58 -0.38
N PHE A 403 -11.68 -10.99 0.57
CA PHE A 403 -10.59 -10.12 0.98
C PHE A 403 -9.46 -10.03 -0.07
N HIS A 404 -9.29 -11.00 -0.97
CA HIS A 404 -8.39 -10.82 -2.09
C HIS A 404 -8.93 -9.80 -3.11
N TYR A 405 -10.24 -9.78 -3.36
CA TYR A 405 -10.86 -8.74 -4.20
C TYR A 405 -10.74 -7.35 -3.58
N THR A 406 -10.88 -7.23 -2.26
CA THR A 406 -10.74 -5.93 -1.57
C THR A 406 -9.28 -5.54 -1.35
N LEU A 407 -8.39 -6.43 -0.86
CA LEU A 407 -7.02 -6.10 -0.52
C LEU A 407 -6.07 -6.20 -1.72
N PHE A 408 -6.01 -7.36 -2.39
CA PHE A 408 -5.17 -7.50 -3.59
C PHE A 408 -5.67 -6.59 -4.71
N GLY A 409 -6.99 -6.58 -4.94
CA GLY A 409 -7.64 -5.72 -5.93
C GLY A 409 -7.41 -4.23 -5.68
N THR A 410 -7.20 -3.82 -4.44
CA THR A 410 -6.82 -2.44 -4.09
C THR A 410 -5.31 -2.23 -4.18
N VAL A 411 -4.56 -2.96 -3.35
CA VAL A 411 -3.14 -2.68 -3.12
C VAL A 411 -2.31 -2.95 -4.37
N VAL A 412 -2.47 -4.12 -4.99
CA VAL A 412 -1.61 -4.51 -6.11
C VAL A 412 -1.97 -3.74 -7.39
N TYR A 413 -3.25 -3.55 -7.67
CA TYR A 413 -3.65 -2.78 -8.86
C TYR A 413 -3.24 -1.31 -8.73
N ALA A 414 -3.49 -0.68 -7.58
CA ALA A 414 -3.07 0.71 -7.37
C ALA A 414 -1.55 0.86 -7.21
N MET A 415 -0.84 -0.16 -6.70
CA MET A 415 0.63 -0.20 -6.72
C MET A 415 1.16 -0.07 -8.15
N PHE A 416 0.68 -0.88 -9.07
CA PHE A 416 1.11 -0.81 -10.47
C PHE A 416 0.66 0.49 -11.14
N ALA A 417 -0.53 1.00 -10.83
CA ALA A 417 -0.95 2.33 -11.29
C ALA A 417 0.06 3.39 -10.83
N GLY A 418 0.41 3.41 -9.54
CA GLY A 418 1.37 4.35 -8.96
C GLY A 418 2.78 4.18 -9.50
N PHE A 419 3.27 2.95 -9.67
CA PHE A 419 4.59 2.72 -10.26
C PHE A 419 4.66 3.25 -11.69
N HIS A 420 3.73 2.93 -12.56
CA HIS A 420 3.73 3.45 -13.94
C HIS A 420 3.53 4.97 -13.97
N PHE A 421 2.68 5.52 -13.11
CA PHE A 421 2.38 6.95 -13.04
C PHE A 421 3.58 7.77 -12.58
N TRP A 422 4.22 7.39 -11.45
CA TRP A 422 5.34 8.15 -10.85
C TRP A 422 6.73 7.60 -11.22
N TRP A 423 6.85 6.59 -12.07
CA TRP A 423 8.15 6.06 -12.51
C TRP A 423 9.08 7.15 -13.06
N PRO A 424 8.57 8.14 -13.84
CA PRO A 424 9.39 9.28 -14.28
C PRO A 424 9.99 10.07 -13.11
N LYS A 425 9.25 10.24 -12.02
CA LYS A 425 9.76 10.91 -10.81
C LYS A 425 10.84 10.10 -10.11
N PHE A 426 10.70 8.77 -10.09
CA PHE A 426 11.67 7.89 -9.44
C PHE A 426 12.98 7.79 -10.21
N THR A 427 12.92 7.73 -11.53
CA THR A 427 14.04 7.30 -12.39
C THR A 427 14.42 8.27 -13.50
N GLY A 428 13.56 9.23 -13.82
CA GLY A 428 13.70 10.09 -15.01
C GLY A 428 13.40 9.39 -16.33
N LYS A 429 12.76 8.21 -16.30
CA LYS A 429 12.44 7.40 -17.50
C LYS A 429 10.99 6.94 -17.46
N LEU A 430 10.43 6.59 -18.62
CA LEU A 430 9.12 5.93 -18.75
C LEU A 430 9.27 4.41 -18.83
N LEU A 431 8.37 3.69 -18.19
CA LEU A 431 8.20 2.24 -18.40
C LEU A 431 7.60 1.98 -19.78
N ASP A 432 7.96 0.84 -20.38
CA ASP A 432 7.42 0.42 -21.67
C ASP A 432 5.93 0.06 -21.55
N GLU A 433 5.10 0.76 -22.33
CA GLU A 433 3.65 0.62 -22.34
C GLU A 433 3.18 -0.79 -22.76
N ARG A 434 3.86 -1.40 -23.74
CA ARG A 434 3.47 -2.72 -24.23
C ARG A 434 3.67 -3.79 -23.15
N LEU A 435 4.82 -3.74 -22.46
CA LEU A 435 5.11 -4.66 -21.36
C LEU A 435 4.18 -4.41 -20.17
N GLY A 436 3.87 -3.13 -19.89
CA GLY A 436 2.89 -2.75 -18.87
C GLY A 436 1.50 -3.35 -19.14
N LYS A 437 1.02 -3.26 -20.38
CA LYS A 437 -0.27 -3.83 -20.80
C LYS A 437 -0.27 -5.37 -20.78
N ILE A 438 0.84 -6.01 -21.16
CA ILE A 438 0.98 -7.47 -21.04
C ILE A 438 0.87 -7.89 -19.58
N THR A 439 1.60 -7.20 -18.68
CA THR A 439 1.51 -7.45 -17.23
C THR A 439 0.07 -7.31 -16.72
N PHE A 440 -0.61 -6.23 -17.08
CA PHE A 440 -2.00 -5.97 -16.67
C PHE A 440 -2.94 -7.10 -17.08
N TRP A 441 -2.98 -7.47 -18.36
CA TRP A 441 -3.94 -8.47 -18.84
C TRP A 441 -3.64 -9.86 -18.30
N THR A 442 -2.36 -10.24 -18.21
CA THR A 442 -1.96 -11.54 -17.66
C THR A 442 -2.29 -11.65 -16.17
N LEU A 443 -1.99 -10.58 -15.40
CA LEU A 443 -2.31 -10.53 -13.96
C LEU A 443 -3.81 -10.57 -13.74
N THR A 444 -4.58 -9.76 -14.47
CA THR A 444 -6.05 -9.69 -14.32
C THR A 444 -6.70 -11.04 -14.64
N ALA A 445 -6.28 -11.71 -15.72
CA ALA A 445 -6.77 -13.04 -16.03
C ALA A 445 -6.44 -14.05 -14.91
N GLY A 446 -5.18 -14.07 -14.47
CA GLY A 446 -4.74 -14.95 -13.37
C GLY A 446 -5.49 -14.66 -12.06
N PHE A 447 -5.70 -13.39 -11.74
CA PHE A 447 -6.44 -12.96 -10.55
C PHE A 447 -7.88 -13.48 -10.54
N HIS A 448 -8.63 -13.25 -11.60
CA HIS A 448 -10.02 -13.72 -11.67
C HIS A 448 -10.13 -15.25 -11.72
N LEU A 449 -9.25 -15.95 -12.45
CA LEU A 449 -9.21 -17.42 -12.42
C LEU A 449 -8.89 -17.96 -11.02
N THR A 450 -8.07 -17.25 -10.23
CA THR A 450 -7.72 -17.67 -8.87
C THR A 450 -8.87 -17.43 -7.91
N PHE A 451 -9.35 -16.19 -7.80
CA PHE A 451 -10.17 -15.76 -6.67
C PHE A 451 -11.68 -15.74 -6.99
N LEU A 452 -12.09 -15.61 -8.24
CA LEU A 452 -13.51 -15.62 -8.56
C LEU A 452 -14.15 -16.97 -8.18
N VAL A 453 -13.51 -18.07 -8.58
CA VAL A 453 -13.99 -19.43 -8.29
C VAL A 453 -14.00 -19.78 -6.80
N GLN A 454 -13.19 -19.11 -5.99
CA GLN A 454 -13.15 -19.32 -4.54
C GLN A 454 -14.43 -18.83 -3.84
N HIS A 455 -15.22 -17.92 -4.45
CA HIS A 455 -16.54 -17.59 -3.92
C HIS A 455 -17.47 -18.80 -3.95
N TRP A 456 -17.45 -19.57 -5.04
CA TRP A 456 -18.24 -20.81 -5.15
C TRP A 456 -17.71 -21.88 -4.22
N LEU A 457 -16.39 -22.10 -4.15
CA LEU A 457 -15.79 -23.03 -3.19
C LEU A 457 -16.26 -22.75 -1.75
N GLY A 458 -16.28 -21.47 -1.35
CA GLY A 458 -16.74 -21.09 -0.03
C GLY A 458 -18.23 -21.22 0.16
N ALA A 459 -19.05 -20.91 -0.85
CA ALA A 459 -20.50 -21.08 -0.82
C ALA A 459 -20.91 -22.57 -0.77
N GLU A 460 -20.12 -23.44 -1.36
CA GLU A 460 -20.27 -24.91 -1.27
C GLU A 460 -19.74 -25.50 0.02
N GLY A 461 -19.15 -24.67 0.91
CA GLY A 461 -18.74 -25.04 2.26
C GLY A 461 -17.26 -25.41 2.43
N MET A 462 -16.38 -25.18 1.43
CA MET A 462 -14.96 -25.42 1.61
C MET A 462 -14.35 -24.49 2.68
N PRO A 463 -13.83 -25.04 3.81
CA PRO A 463 -13.22 -24.22 4.85
C PRO A 463 -11.88 -23.63 4.38
N ARG A 464 -11.54 -22.45 4.86
CA ARG A 464 -10.20 -21.87 4.67
C ARG A 464 -9.19 -22.49 5.64
N ARG A 465 -7.89 -22.45 5.29
CA ARG A 465 -6.77 -22.90 6.13
C ARG A 465 -6.66 -24.41 6.34
N TYR A 466 -7.36 -25.18 5.56
CA TYR A 466 -7.23 -26.63 5.53
C TYR A 466 -6.21 -27.02 4.46
N ALA A 467 -5.26 -27.90 4.81
CA ALA A 467 -4.23 -28.37 3.91
C ALA A 467 -4.74 -29.37 2.89
N ASP A 468 -5.89 -29.99 3.16
CA ASP A 468 -6.45 -31.08 2.37
C ASP A 468 -7.98 -31.05 2.36
N TYR A 469 -8.60 -31.79 1.44
CA TYR A 469 -10.04 -32.02 1.30
C TYR A 469 -10.30 -33.40 0.68
N LEU A 470 -11.50 -33.95 0.86
CA LEU A 470 -11.83 -35.26 0.29
C LEU A 470 -12.25 -35.14 -1.18
N ALA A 471 -11.91 -36.16 -1.99
CA ALA A 471 -12.37 -36.21 -3.38
C ALA A 471 -13.89 -36.21 -3.50
N ALA A 472 -14.58 -36.75 -2.49
CA ALA A 472 -16.03 -36.81 -2.40
C ALA A 472 -16.69 -35.43 -2.16
N ASP A 473 -15.92 -34.43 -1.66
CA ASP A 473 -16.46 -33.09 -1.38
C ASP A 473 -16.77 -32.29 -2.66
N GLY A 474 -16.29 -32.73 -3.82
CA GLY A 474 -16.57 -32.09 -5.11
C GLY A 474 -15.71 -30.86 -5.42
N PHE A 475 -14.81 -30.44 -4.55
CA PHE A 475 -14.03 -29.20 -4.67
C PHE A 475 -12.89 -29.23 -5.70
N THR A 476 -12.54 -30.41 -6.24
CA THR A 476 -11.32 -30.62 -7.05
C THR A 476 -11.28 -29.75 -8.30
N ALA A 477 -12.38 -29.65 -9.05
CA ALA A 477 -12.42 -28.88 -10.31
C ALA A 477 -12.14 -27.39 -10.07
N LEU A 478 -12.82 -26.79 -9.08
CA LEU A 478 -12.66 -25.36 -8.76
C LEU A 478 -11.27 -25.08 -8.16
N ASN A 479 -10.73 -25.97 -7.32
CA ASN A 479 -9.37 -25.87 -6.81
C ASN A 479 -8.33 -25.94 -7.93
N THR A 480 -8.51 -26.81 -8.92
CA THR A 480 -7.61 -26.91 -10.09
C THR A 480 -7.64 -25.62 -10.89
N VAL A 481 -8.81 -25.05 -11.18
CA VAL A 481 -8.93 -23.76 -11.89
C VAL A 481 -8.26 -22.65 -11.09
N SER A 482 -8.51 -22.57 -9.79
CA SER A 482 -7.88 -21.57 -8.89
C SER A 482 -6.37 -21.70 -8.87
N THR A 483 -5.83 -22.94 -8.90
CA THR A 483 -4.39 -23.20 -8.95
C THR A 483 -3.77 -22.75 -10.27
N ILE A 484 -4.38 -23.10 -11.41
CA ILE A 484 -3.93 -22.64 -12.73
C ILE A 484 -3.89 -21.11 -12.77
N GLY A 485 -4.96 -20.47 -12.28
CA GLY A 485 -5.03 -19.01 -12.17
C GLY A 485 -3.90 -18.43 -11.34
N SER A 486 -3.58 -19.02 -10.20
CA SER A 486 -2.52 -18.54 -9.29
C SER A 486 -1.13 -18.61 -9.92
N PHE A 487 -0.82 -19.65 -10.68
CA PHE A 487 0.45 -19.72 -11.41
C PHE A 487 0.52 -18.71 -12.55
N LEU A 488 -0.60 -18.50 -13.28
CA LEU A 488 -0.67 -17.43 -14.29
C LEU A 488 -0.46 -16.05 -13.65
N LEU A 489 -1.06 -15.80 -12.49
CA LEU A 489 -0.87 -14.58 -11.71
C LEU A 489 0.60 -14.42 -11.30
N GLY A 490 1.24 -15.48 -10.79
CA GLY A 490 2.67 -15.46 -10.45
C GLY A 490 3.56 -15.15 -11.66
N LEU A 491 3.30 -15.76 -12.81
CA LEU A 491 4.04 -15.53 -14.06
C LEU A 491 3.88 -14.10 -14.58
N SER A 492 2.77 -13.41 -14.26
CA SER A 492 2.50 -12.05 -14.74
C SER A 492 3.52 -11.01 -14.23
N PHE A 493 4.28 -11.31 -13.18
CA PHE A 493 5.33 -10.42 -12.67
C PHE A 493 6.60 -10.43 -13.51
N LEU A 494 6.83 -11.48 -14.32
CA LEU A 494 8.02 -11.56 -15.18
C LEU A 494 8.09 -10.45 -16.23
N PRO A 495 7.02 -10.11 -16.98
CA PRO A 495 7.03 -8.97 -17.89
C PRO A 495 7.29 -7.64 -17.18
N PHE A 496 6.80 -7.46 -15.94
CA PHE A 496 7.08 -6.25 -15.16
C PHE A 496 8.56 -6.16 -14.76
N LEU A 497 9.13 -7.24 -14.21
CA LEU A 497 10.55 -7.27 -13.85
C LEU A 497 11.44 -7.03 -15.07
N TYR A 498 11.09 -7.62 -16.21
CA TYR A 498 11.78 -7.36 -17.46
C TYR A 498 11.62 -5.90 -17.92
N ASN A 499 10.44 -5.31 -17.75
CA ASN A 499 10.19 -3.90 -18.07
C ASN A 499 11.08 -2.99 -17.22
N VAL A 500 11.17 -3.22 -15.92
CA VAL A 500 12.06 -2.47 -15.01
C VAL A 500 13.51 -2.59 -15.45
N TRP A 501 13.98 -3.81 -15.71
CA TRP A 501 15.34 -4.05 -16.17
C TRP A 501 15.64 -3.37 -17.52
N ARG A 502 14.77 -3.54 -18.51
CA ARG A 502 14.91 -2.92 -19.84
C ARG A 502 14.90 -1.40 -19.75
N THR A 503 13.98 -0.83 -18.97
CA THR A 503 13.87 0.62 -18.77
C THR A 503 15.11 1.19 -18.09
N ALA A 504 15.70 0.49 -17.13
CA ALA A 504 16.94 0.91 -16.51
C ALA A 504 18.09 1.08 -17.52
N HIS A 505 18.19 0.20 -18.52
CA HIS A 505 19.26 0.19 -19.52
C HIS A 505 18.91 1.04 -20.76
N CYS A 506 17.73 0.90 -21.32
CA CYS A 506 17.33 1.41 -22.63
C CYS A 506 16.09 2.31 -22.59
N GLY A 507 15.54 2.63 -21.40
CA GLY A 507 14.30 3.41 -21.29
C GLY A 507 14.44 4.83 -21.80
N GLU A 508 13.36 5.34 -22.39
CA GLU A 508 13.23 6.71 -22.84
C GLU A 508 13.37 7.69 -21.68
N LYS A 509 14.22 8.67 -21.83
CA LYS A 509 14.42 9.72 -20.83
C LYS A 509 13.31 10.76 -20.94
N VAL A 510 12.74 11.11 -19.82
CA VAL A 510 11.78 12.21 -19.73
C VAL A 510 12.53 13.54 -19.76
N THR A 511 12.11 14.40 -20.69
CA THR A 511 12.56 15.79 -20.79
C THR A 511 11.44 16.69 -20.28
N GLY A 512 11.65 17.35 -19.16
CA GLY A 512 10.62 18.18 -18.54
C GLY A 512 10.13 17.65 -17.19
N ASP A 513 9.02 18.18 -16.75
CA ASP A 513 8.46 17.93 -15.42
C ASP A 513 7.20 17.06 -15.46
N ASP A 514 6.38 17.15 -16.52
CA ASP A 514 5.13 16.40 -16.68
C ASP A 514 5.08 15.64 -18.02
N PRO A 515 5.47 14.36 -18.06
CA PRO A 515 5.40 13.56 -19.29
C PRO A 515 3.96 13.17 -19.69
N TRP A 516 2.98 13.32 -18.79
CA TRP A 516 1.58 13.00 -19.05
C TRP A 516 0.82 14.21 -19.66
N GLY A 517 1.34 15.42 -19.50
CA GLY A 517 0.80 16.67 -20.02
C GLY A 517 -0.45 17.18 -19.30
N TYR A 518 -0.98 16.47 -18.31
CA TYR A 518 -2.17 16.83 -17.56
C TYR A 518 -1.99 16.61 -16.05
N GLY A 519 -0.76 16.55 -15.56
CA GLY A 519 -0.44 16.45 -14.15
C GLY A 519 -1.02 17.62 -13.36
N ARG A 520 -1.71 17.33 -12.25
CA ARG A 520 -2.44 18.36 -11.49
C ARG A 520 -1.71 18.79 -10.23
N SER A 521 -1.24 17.86 -9.46
CA SER A 521 -0.57 18.10 -8.19
C SER A 521 0.89 18.53 -8.35
N LEU A 522 1.44 19.11 -7.28
CA LEU A 522 2.67 19.90 -7.31
C LEU A 522 3.92 19.10 -7.72
N GLU A 523 3.95 17.79 -7.53
CA GLU A 523 5.06 16.94 -8.01
C GLU A 523 5.29 17.04 -9.53
N TRP A 524 4.28 17.42 -10.30
CA TRP A 524 4.39 17.62 -11.75
C TRP A 524 4.91 19.01 -12.15
N ALA A 525 5.24 19.87 -11.17
CA ALA A 525 5.88 21.17 -11.38
C ALA A 525 7.37 21.17 -11.03
N THR A 526 8.03 20.00 -10.99
CA THR A 526 9.49 19.84 -10.80
C THR A 526 10.03 18.76 -11.73
N SER A 527 11.33 18.80 -12.01
CA SER A 527 11.98 17.88 -12.98
C SER A 527 11.77 16.39 -12.68
N CYS A 528 12.01 15.57 -13.69
CA CYS A 528 12.03 14.11 -13.62
C CYS A 528 13.46 13.56 -13.84
N PRO A 529 14.18 13.10 -12.79
CA PRO A 529 13.79 13.06 -11.39
C PRO A 529 13.90 14.44 -10.70
N PRO A 530 13.22 14.64 -9.55
CA PRO A 530 13.31 15.89 -8.79
C PRO A 530 14.69 16.09 -8.16
N PRO A 531 15.10 17.36 -7.94
CA PRO A 531 16.38 17.68 -7.27
C PRO A 531 16.39 17.21 -5.80
N ARG A 532 17.55 17.31 -5.13
CA ARG A 532 17.74 16.84 -3.74
C ARG A 532 16.69 17.40 -2.78
N HIS A 533 16.34 18.67 -2.89
CA HIS A 533 15.35 19.35 -2.04
C HIS A 533 14.01 19.60 -2.77
N ASN A 534 13.66 18.71 -3.71
CA ASN A 534 12.39 18.60 -4.42
C ASN A 534 12.11 19.70 -5.43
N PHE A 535 12.37 20.98 -5.12
CA PHE A 535 12.09 22.11 -5.99
C PHE A 535 13.28 23.07 -6.03
N LEU A 536 13.59 23.60 -7.21
CA LEU A 536 14.51 24.75 -7.35
C LEU A 536 13.77 26.06 -7.04
N ALA A 537 12.50 26.16 -7.45
CA ALA A 537 11.60 27.25 -7.13
C ALA A 537 10.16 26.69 -7.06
N LEU A 538 9.40 27.10 -6.06
CA LEU A 538 8.00 26.71 -5.93
C LEU A 538 7.12 27.60 -6.81
N PRO A 539 6.21 27.04 -7.60
CA PRO A 539 5.22 27.83 -8.33
C PRO A 539 4.24 28.49 -7.36
N ARG A 540 3.55 29.53 -7.83
CA ARG A 540 2.50 30.18 -7.03
C ARG A 540 1.25 29.29 -6.96
N ILE A 541 0.90 28.83 -5.77
CA ILE A 541 -0.21 27.91 -5.52
C ILE A 541 -1.51 28.72 -5.32
N ARG A 542 -2.52 28.48 -6.18
CA ARG A 542 -3.81 29.17 -6.16
C ARG A 542 -5.03 28.23 -6.16
N SER A 543 -4.82 26.95 -6.46
CA SER A 543 -5.88 25.92 -6.53
C SER A 543 -5.36 24.58 -5.98
N GLU A 544 -6.18 23.53 -6.02
CA GLU A 544 -5.81 22.14 -5.77
C GLU A 544 -5.00 21.49 -6.91
N SER A 545 -4.85 22.20 -8.05
CA SER A 545 -4.16 21.70 -9.25
C SER A 545 -2.99 22.62 -9.68
N PRO A 546 -2.00 22.89 -8.81
CA PRO A 546 -1.00 23.92 -9.04
C PRO A 546 -0.08 23.67 -10.25
N ALA A 547 0.25 22.42 -10.58
CA ALA A 547 1.03 22.12 -11.78
C ALA A 547 0.19 22.33 -13.05
N PHE A 548 -1.08 21.93 -13.03
CA PHE A 548 -1.99 22.18 -14.16
C PHE A 548 -2.20 23.68 -14.39
N ASP A 549 -2.40 24.47 -13.33
CA ASP A 549 -2.51 25.92 -13.42
C ASP A 549 -1.25 26.57 -14.05
N LEU A 550 -0.06 25.98 -13.79
CA LEU A 550 1.21 26.44 -14.36
C LEU A 550 1.33 26.12 -15.84
N HIS A 551 0.99 24.88 -16.23
CA HIS A 551 1.19 24.38 -17.61
C HIS A 551 0.07 24.80 -18.55
N HIS A 552 -1.18 25.00 -18.05
CA HIS A 552 -2.38 25.29 -18.82
C HIS A 552 -3.16 26.48 -18.26
N PRO A 553 -2.56 27.68 -18.16
CA PRO A 553 -3.20 28.82 -17.50
C PRO A 553 -4.52 29.27 -18.14
N GLU A 554 -4.67 29.11 -19.45
CA GLU A 554 -5.89 29.48 -20.18
C GLU A 554 -7.05 28.52 -19.88
N ILE A 555 -6.76 27.20 -19.81
CA ILE A 555 -7.75 26.16 -19.47
C ILE A 555 -8.18 26.33 -18.02
N ALA A 556 -7.22 26.50 -17.11
CA ALA A 556 -7.48 26.71 -15.68
C ALA A 556 -8.35 27.96 -15.42
N ALA A 557 -8.17 29.02 -16.22
CA ALA A 557 -9.02 30.22 -16.14
C ALA A 557 -10.47 29.92 -16.56
N ARG A 558 -10.69 29.12 -17.61
CA ARG A 558 -12.03 28.68 -18.06
C ARG A 558 -12.71 27.77 -17.06
N GLU A 559 -12.02 26.73 -16.56
CA GLU A 559 -12.55 25.83 -15.53
C GLU A 559 -13.02 26.57 -14.26
N LYS A 560 -12.34 27.66 -13.89
CA LYS A 560 -12.76 28.54 -12.78
C LYS A 560 -13.97 29.39 -13.10
N ALA A 561 -14.10 29.86 -14.32
CA ALA A 561 -15.26 30.65 -14.77
C ALA A 561 -16.54 29.78 -14.84
N ASP A 562 -16.42 28.54 -15.28
CA ASP A 562 -17.54 27.58 -15.37
C ASP A 562 -17.98 27.03 -14.00
N ALA A 563 -17.17 27.18 -12.97
CA ALA A 563 -17.45 26.74 -11.60
C ALA A 563 -18.13 27.80 -10.72
N LEU A 564 -18.17 29.06 -11.17
CA LEU A 564 -18.87 30.21 -10.54
C LEU A 564 -20.28 30.37 -11.09
#